data_b57b7c4c8f5ade71865aa9785b193585
#
_entry.id   b57b7c4c8f5ade71865aa9785b193585
#
_cell.length_a   1.000
_cell.length_b   1.000
_cell.length_c   1.000
_cell.angle_alpha   90.00
_cell.angle_beta   90.00
_cell.angle_gamma   90.00
#
_symmetry.space_group_name_H-M   'P 1'
#
loop_
_entity.id
_entity.type
_entity.pdbx_description
1 polymer ?
#
loop_
_entity_poly.entity_id
_entity_poly.type
_entity_poly.pdbx_seq_one_letter_code
_entity_poly.pdbx_strand_id
1 'polypeptide(L)'
;MFLIIALCFISVCNGQNGPEVEYVMNFDSPVHVCFDETSSMYVDTSGIEMIDYNDTTSCMTGVIKFLQNVGENTMIEIVIEKEVSGQFEVMATHLICDLCEELHPESNYYKYLQYFGFPDNCPFESGEYSIFDFVINTDDLPVNSANAARYQVIINFYKNPDCSSKDDMTFLFCLKMDFIIEPM
;
A
#
# COMPACT_ATOMS: atom_id res chain seq x y z
N MET A 1 2.71 12.24 6.65
CA MET A 1 3.84 13.20 6.58
C MET A 1 5.22 12.55 6.55
N PHE A 2 5.35 11.25 6.72
CA PHE A 2 6.67 10.56 6.71
C PHE A 2 7.06 9.90 5.38
N LEU A 3 6.13 9.69 4.45
CA LEU A 3 6.48 9.25 3.09
C LEU A 3 7.24 10.34 2.28
N ILE A 4 7.18 11.60 2.73
CA ILE A 4 7.80 12.76 2.06
C ILE A 4 9.31 12.87 2.36
N ILE A 5 9.81 12.27 3.44
CA ILE A 5 11.19 12.52 3.89
C ILE A 5 12.24 11.67 3.15
N ALA A 6 11.88 10.54 2.57
CA ALA A 6 12.85 9.68 1.88
C ALA A 6 13.19 10.11 0.44
N LEU A 7 12.44 11.04 -0.15
CA LEU A 7 12.60 11.46 -1.56
C LEU A 7 13.19 12.87 -1.75
N CYS A 8 13.54 13.59 -0.67
CA CYS A 8 13.95 15.00 -0.73
C CYS A 8 15.45 15.27 -0.97
N PHE A 9 16.26 14.32 -1.39
CA PHE A 9 17.67 14.59 -1.68
C PHE A 9 18.03 14.23 -3.12
N ILE A 10 17.78 15.12 -4.07
CA ILE A 10 18.65 15.47 -5.19
C ILE A 10 17.94 16.56 -6.02
N SER A 11 18.09 17.82 -5.62
CA SER A 11 17.88 18.95 -6.53
C SER A 11 19.21 19.18 -7.27
N VAL A 12 19.30 18.74 -8.51
CA VAL A 12 20.34 19.23 -9.45
C VAL A 12 19.66 20.05 -10.53
N CYS A 13 19.94 21.35 -10.50
CA CYS A 13 19.61 22.28 -11.56
C CYS A 13 20.20 21.81 -12.89
N ASN A 14 19.36 21.58 -13.89
CA ASN A 14 19.76 21.70 -15.27
C ASN A 14 18.58 22.20 -16.11
N GLY A 15 18.65 23.48 -16.49
CA GLY A 15 17.74 24.04 -17.47
C GLY A 15 18.04 23.49 -18.85
N GLN A 16 17.10 22.77 -19.40
CA GLN A 16 16.90 22.63 -20.84
C GLN A 16 15.38 22.58 -21.08
N ASN A 17 14.86 23.57 -21.79
CA ASN A 17 13.47 23.63 -22.21
C ASN A 17 13.21 22.60 -23.32
N GLY A 18 13.12 21.34 -22.95
CA GLY A 18 12.41 20.31 -23.72
C GLY A 18 10.94 20.29 -23.32
N PRO A 19 10.03 19.68 -24.09
CA PRO A 19 8.68 19.45 -23.63
C PRO A 19 8.75 18.76 -22.27
N GLU A 20 8.04 19.33 -21.29
CA GLU A 20 7.96 18.77 -19.94
C GLU A 20 7.19 17.47 -20.07
N VAL A 21 7.86 16.35 -19.88
CA VAL A 21 7.25 15.02 -19.91
C VAL A 21 6.51 14.85 -18.59
N GLU A 22 5.22 14.71 -18.67
CA GLU A 22 4.40 14.37 -17.50
C GLU A 22 4.58 12.90 -17.12
N TYR A 23 4.50 12.61 -15.84
CA TYR A 23 4.63 11.26 -15.28
C TYR A 23 3.37 10.91 -14.52
N VAL A 24 2.99 9.64 -14.59
CA VAL A 24 1.84 9.09 -13.89
C VAL A 24 2.28 7.93 -13.01
N MET A 25 1.56 7.73 -11.91
CA MET A 25 1.70 6.55 -11.07
C MET A 25 0.44 5.70 -11.20
N ASN A 26 0.61 4.47 -11.62
CA ASN A 26 -0.47 3.50 -11.82
C ASN A 26 -0.21 2.22 -11.04
N PHE A 27 -1.28 1.50 -10.74
CA PHE A 27 -1.17 0.11 -10.32
C PHE A 27 -0.64 -0.75 -11.47
N ASP A 28 0.27 -1.66 -11.16
CA ASP A 28 0.81 -2.65 -12.10
C ASP A 28 0.12 -4.02 -11.92
N SER A 29 -0.46 -4.25 -10.74
CA SER A 29 -1.28 -5.42 -10.43
C SER A 29 -2.34 -5.10 -9.37
N PRO A 30 -3.46 -5.86 -9.31
CA PRO A 30 -4.37 -5.78 -8.17
C PRO A 30 -3.64 -6.15 -6.87
N VAL A 31 -4.15 -5.65 -5.74
CA VAL A 31 -3.71 -6.15 -4.43
C VAL A 31 -3.94 -7.66 -4.36
N HIS A 32 -2.93 -8.37 -3.93
CA HIS A 32 -2.98 -9.81 -3.79
C HIS A 32 -2.28 -10.27 -2.50
N VAL A 33 -2.60 -11.47 -2.04
CA VAL A 33 -1.89 -12.10 -0.94
C VAL A 33 -0.47 -12.47 -1.36
N CYS A 34 0.48 -12.39 -0.41
CA CYS A 34 1.81 -12.94 -0.65
C CYS A 34 1.71 -14.46 -0.89
N PHE A 35 2.66 -15.00 -1.65
CA PHE A 35 2.68 -16.43 -2.00
C PHE A 35 3.11 -17.29 -0.81
N ASP A 36 2.27 -17.33 0.24
CA ASP A 36 2.43 -18.19 1.40
C ASP A 36 1.09 -18.80 1.81
N GLU A 37 1.15 -20.00 2.42
CA GLU A 37 -0.05 -20.72 2.83
C GLU A 37 -0.81 -20.03 3.97
N THR A 38 -0.10 -19.29 4.82
CA THR A 38 -0.68 -18.62 5.99
C THR A 38 -1.57 -17.46 5.56
N SER A 39 -1.12 -16.61 4.64
CA SER A 39 -1.88 -15.45 4.17
C SER A 39 -3.22 -15.84 3.56
N SER A 40 -3.27 -16.90 2.77
CA SER A 40 -4.52 -17.39 2.17
C SER A 40 -5.52 -17.98 3.16
N MET A 41 -5.11 -18.28 4.40
CA MET A 41 -6.04 -18.67 5.47
C MET A 41 -6.70 -17.48 6.16
N TYR A 42 -6.16 -16.27 5.99
CA TYR A 42 -6.67 -15.04 6.60
C TYR A 42 -7.47 -14.18 5.64
N VAL A 43 -7.05 -14.13 4.38
CA VAL A 43 -7.61 -13.18 3.42
C VAL A 43 -7.67 -13.76 2.01
N ASP A 44 -8.76 -13.45 1.32
CA ASP A 44 -8.97 -13.76 -0.09
C ASP A 44 -9.11 -12.44 -0.86
N THR A 45 -8.22 -12.23 -1.83
CA THR A 45 -8.17 -11.05 -2.69
C THR A 45 -8.62 -11.34 -4.12
N SER A 46 -9.11 -12.54 -4.40
CA SER A 46 -9.51 -12.95 -5.76
C SER A 46 -10.68 -12.14 -6.35
N GLY A 47 -11.40 -11.42 -5.50
CA GLY A 47 -12.48 -10.53 -5.91
C GLY A 47 -12.04 -9.10 -6.22
N ILE A 48 -10.74 -8.80 -6.20
CA ILE A 48 -10.20 -7.47 -6.50
C ILE A 48 -9.83 -7.41 -7.98
N GLU A 49 -10.28 -6.37 -8.65
CA GLU A 49 -10.04 -6.13 -10.07
C GLU A 49 -9.38 -4.77 -10.30
N MET A 50 -8.60 -4.67 -11.35
CA MET A 50 -8.14 -3.38 -11.90
C MET A 50 -9.00 -3.02 -13.10
N ILE A 51 -9.44 -1.77 -13.15
CA ILE A 51 -10.18 -1.20 -14.26
C ILE A 51 -9.59 0.15 -14.66
N ASP A 52 -9.82 0.56 -15.90
CA ASP A 52 -9.45 1.89 -16.37
C ASP A 52 -10.36 2.94 -15.73
N TYR A 53 -9.77 3.83 -14.92
CA TYR A 53 -10.47 4.99 -14.36
C TYR A 53 -10.63 6.11 -15.38
N ASN A 54 -9.59 6.31 -16.19
CA ASN A 54 -9.56 7.22 -17.33
C ASN A 54 -8.47 6.76 -18.31
N ASP A 55 -8.19 7.55 -19.37
CA ASP A 55 -7.22 7.21 -20.42
C ASP A 55 -5.78 6.97 -19.93
N THR A 56 -5.44 7.45 -18.73
CA THR A 56 -4.07 7.42 -18.17
C THR A 56 -3.97 6.81 -16.78
N THR A 57 -5.09 6.53 -16.13
CA THR A 57 -5.12 6.11 -14.72
C THR A 57 -5.97 4.87 -14.54
N SER A 58 -5.44 3.88 -13.85
CA SER A 58 -6.17 2.72 -13.40
C SER A 58 -6.65 2.87 -11.95
N CYS A 59 -7.73 2.18 -11.60
CA CYS A 59 -8.20 2.06 -10.22
C CYS A 59 -8.44 0.60 -9.85
N MET A 60 -8.43 0.32 -8.55
CA MET A 60 -8.86 -0.96 -8.01
C MET A 60 -10.29 -0.89 -7.52
N THR A 61 -11.06 -1.92 -7.81
CA THR A 61 -12.44 -2.10 -7.36
C THR A 61 -12.70 -3.56 -7.00
N GLY A 62 -13.85 -3.84 -6.42
CA GLY A 62 -14.26 -5.22 -6.13
C GLY A 62 -14.39 -5.51 -4.65
N VAL A 63 -13.95 -6.67 -4.21
CA VAL A 63 -14.16 -7.16 -2.84
C VAL A 63 -12.89 -7.81 -2.30
N ILE A 64 -12.49 -7.40 -1.10
CA ILE A 64 -11.54 -8.13 -0.25
C ILE A 64 -12.34 -8.92 0.80
N LYS A 65 -11.97 -10.18 1.03
CA LYS A 65 -12.65 -11.03 2.00
C LYS A 65 -11.71 -11.45 3.11
N PHE A 66 -12.03 -11.05 4.34
CA PHE A 66 -11.35 -11.57 5.52
C PHE A 66 -12.01 -12.86 5.99
N LEU A 67 -11.22 -13.91 6.10
CA LEU A 67 -11.67 -15.24 6.52
C LEU A 67 -11.63 -15.40 8.04
N GLN A 68 -10.93 -14.51 8.73
CA GLN A 68 -10.80 -14.45 10.18
C GLN A 68 -10.90 -13.00 10.65
N ASN A 69 -11.24 -12.81 11.93
CA ASN A 69 -11.23 -11.48 12.53
C ASN A 69 -9.82 -10.93 12.63
N VAL A 70 -9.66 -9.64 12.29
CA VAL A 70 -8.38 -8.93 12.30
C VAL A 70 -8.56 -7.59 13.04
N GLY A 71 -7.55 -7.18 13.78
CA GLY A 71 -7.56 -5.82 14.34
C GLY A 71 -6.94 -5.74 15.72
N GLU A 72 -7.53 -6.36 16.73
CA GLU A 72 -6.99 -6.30 18.09
C GLU A 72 -5.54 -6.80 18.17
N ASN A 73 -4.66 -5.96 18.72
CA ASN A 73 -3.23 -6.23 18.84
C ASN A 73 -2.57 -6.57 17.48
N THR A 74 -3.06 -6.00 16.39
CA THR A 74 -2.48 -6.18 15.08
C THR A 74 -1.51 -5.06 14.77
N MET A 75 -0.24 -5.42 14.62
CA MET A 75 0.83 -4.56 14.13
C MET A 75 0.95 -4.73 12.62
N ILE A 76 1.24 -3.64 11.93
CA ILE A 76 1.48 -3.63 10.48
C ILE A 76 2.90 -3.16 10.21
N GLU A 77 3.63 -3.92 9.38
CA GLU A 77 4.89 -3.50 8.79
C GLU A 77 4.68 -3.27 7.30
N ILE A 78 4.87 -2.02 6.86
CA ILE A 78 4.82 -1.63 5.46
C ILE A 78 6.24 -1.56 4.95
N VAL A 79 6.59 -2.39 3.96
CA VAL A 79 7.88 -2.38 3.28
C VAL A 79 7.67 -1.85 1.87
N ILE A 80 8.40 -0.81 1.51
CA ILE A 80 8.40 -0.22 0.16
C ILE A 80 9.70 -0.60 -0.52
N GLU A 81 9.58 -1.24 -1.65
CA GLU A 81 10.71 -1.66 -2.48
C GLU A 81 10.64 -0.98 -3.85
N LYS A 82 11.80 -0.71 -4.42
CA LYS A 82 11.97 -0.15 -5.77
C LYS A 82 12.74 -1.14 -6.63
N GLU A 83 12.32 -1.33 -7.86
CA GLU A 83 13.08 -2.12 -8.82
C GLU A 83 14.34 -1.35 -9.28
N VAL A 84 15.50 -1.97 -9.01
CA VAL A 84 16.80 -1.47 -9.42
C VAL A 84 17.52 -2.59 -10.18
N SER A 85 17.82 -2.37 -11.45
CA SER A 85 18.50 -3.36 -12.29
C SER A 85 17.82 -4.75 -12.34
N GLY A 86 16.49 -4.79 -12.29
CA GLY A 86 15.70 -6.02 -12.33
C GLY A 86 15.57 -6.76 -11.00
N GLN A 87 15.93 -6.12 -9.90
CA GLN A 87 15.76 -6.63 -8.54
C GLN A 87 15.08 -5.59 -7.66
N PHE A 88 14.22 -6.04 -6.75
CA PHE A 88 13.58 -5.15 -5.78
C PHE A 88 14.53 -4.92 -4.59
N GLU A 89 14.75 -3.65 -4.26
CA GLU A 89 15.55 -3.19 -3.13
C GLU A 89 14.69 -2.39 -2.16
N VAL A 90 14.83 -2.66 -0.86
CA VAL A 90 14.08 -1.97 0.18
C VAL A 90 14.48 -0.49 0.22
N MET A 91 13.50 0.38 0.01
CA MET A 91 13.64 1.83 0.08
C MET A 91 13.23 2.39 1.45
N ALA A 92 12.18 1.84 2.02
CA ALA A 92 11.64 2.29 3.29
C ALA A 92 10.88 1.16 4.00
N THR A 93 10.87 1.23 5.32
CA THR A 93 10.02 0.40 6.17
C THR A 93 9.30 1.28 7.18
N HIS A 94 8.00 1.07 7.35
CA HIS A 94 7.19 1.78 8.33
C HIS A 94 6.42 0.78 9.20
N LEU A 95 6.38 1.05 10.51
CA LEU A 95 5.68 0.24 11.49
C LEU A 95 4.47 0.99 12.03
N ILE A 96 3.33 0.34 12.06
CA ILE A 96 2.09 0.77 12.70
C ILE A 96 1.82 -0.21 13.83
N CYS A 97 1.84 0.28 15.06
CA CYS A 97 1.77 -0.58 16.24
C CYS A 97 0.39 -1.14 16.51
N ASP A 98 -0.65 -0.38 16.19
CA ASP A 98 -2.03 -0.80 16.37
C ASP A 98 -2.89 -0.41 15.17
N LEU A 99 -3.32 -1.40 14.42
CA LEU A 99 -4.23 -1.21 13.29
C LEU A 99 -5.53 -0.50 13.73
N CYS A 100 -6.02 -0.80 14.92
CA CYS A 100 -7.27 -0.23 15.41
C CYS A 100 -7.18 1.28 15.67
N GLU A 101 -6.01 1.78 16.05
CA GLU A 101 -5.78 3.22 16.22
C GLU A 101 -5.84 3.96 14.87
N GLU A 102 -5.51 3.28 13.77
CA GLU A 102 -5.50 3.88 12.44
C GLU A 102 -6.89 3.98 11.79
N LEU A 103 -7.90 3.38 12.37
CA LEU A 103 -9.29 3.46 11.91
C LEU A 103 -10.00 4.75 12.35
N HIS A 104 -9.37 5.58 13.17
CA HIS A 104 -9.95 6.85 13.58
C HIS A 104 -9.81 7.93 12.50
N PRO A 105 -10.81 8.79 12.29
CA PRO A 105 -10.79 9.85 11.27
C PRO A 105 -9.59 10.81 11.35
N GLU A 106 -8.93 10.89 12.50
CA GLU A 106 -7.73 11.70 12.71
C GLU A 106 -6.43 11.02 12.23
N SER A 107 -6.47 9.71 11.93
CA SER A 107 -5.33 8.99 11.39
C SER A 107 -5.00 9.42 9.97
N ASN A 108 -3.69 9.46 9.67
CA ASN A 108 -3.21 9.72 8.31
C ASN A 108 -3.56 8.59 7.32
N TYR A 109 -3.87 7.40 7.81
CA TYR A 109 -4.19 6.23 6.99
C TYR A 109 -5.69 6.04 6.79
N TYR A 110 -6.52 6.67 7.63
CA TYR A 110 -7.97 6.51 7.61
C TYR A 110 -8.59 6.67 6.21
N LYS A 111 -8.21 7.73 5.50
CA LYS A 111 -8.70 8.00 4.14
C LYS A 111 -8.44 6.86 3.16
N TYR A 112 -7.33 6.14 3.31
CA TYR A 112 -7.00 5.00 2.45
C TYR A 112 -7.79 3.75 2.86
N LEU A 113 -7.97 3.52 4.16
CA LEU A 113 -8.75 2.40 4.68
C LEU A 113 -10.22 2.47 4.26
N GLN A 114 -10.76 3.68 4.14
CA GLN A 114 -12.14 3.89 3.68
C GLN A 114 -12.38 3.41 2.24
N TYR A 115 -11.39 3.49 1.34
CA TYR A 115 -11.53 2.96 -0.01
C TYR A 115 -11.75 1.44 -0.02
N PHE A 116 -11.31 0.74 1.02
CA PHE A 116 -11.52 -0.68 1.21
C PHE A 116 -12.83 -0.99 1.98
N GLY A 117 -13.66 0.01 2.24
CA GLY A 117 -14.92 -0.15 2.95
C GLY A 117 -14.77 -0.65 4.38
N PHE A 118 -13.59 -0.49 5.00
CA PHE A 118 -13.38 -0.91 6.37
C PHE A 118 -14.26 -0.10 7.33
N PRO A 119 -14.81 -0.74 8.37
CA PRO A 119 -15.61 -0.06 9.38
C PRO A 119 -14.73 0.83 10.27
N ASP A 120 -15.36 1.83 10.92
CA ASP A 120 -14.70 2.73 11.88
C ASP A 120 -14.48 2.06 13.25
N ASN A 121 -14.78 0.78 13.37
CA ASN A 121 -14.69 0.03 14.61
C ASN A 121 -13.76 -1.19 14.45
N CYS A 122 -13.13 -1.57 15.54
CA CYS A 122 -12.21 -2.68 15.62
C CYS A 122 -12.64 -3.69 16.70
N PRO A 123 -12.39 -4.99 16.52
CA PRO A 123 -11.73 -5.64 15.39
C PRO A 123 -12.60 -5.66 14.13
N PHE A 124 -11.98 -5.84 12.95
CA PHE A 124 -12.72 -6.21 11.74
C PHE A 124 -13.27 -7.62 11.91
N GLU A 125 -14.54 -7.78 11.70
CA GLU A 125 -15.11 -9.12 11.63
C GLU A 125 -14.72 -9.81 10.32
N SER A 126 -14.66 -11.12 10.34
CA SER A 126 -14.56 -11.89 9.09
C SER A 126 -15.76 -11.58 8.20
N GLY A 127 -15.51 -11.33 6.92
CA GLY A 127 -16.55 -10.88 6.00
C GLY A 127 -15.99 -10.30 4.72
N GLU A 128 -16.89 -9.75 3.92
CA GLU A 128 -16.58 -9.12 2.64
C GLU A 128 -16.61 -7.61 2.78
N TYR A 129 -15.54 -6.96 2.29
CA TYR A 129 -15.38 -5.50 2.31
C TYR A 129 -15.21 -5.00 0.88
N SER A 130 -16.04 -4.04 0.49
CA SER A 130 -16.02 -3.51 -0.87
C SER A 130 -14.92 -2.48 -1.05
N ILE A 131 -14.21 -2.57 -2.16
CA ILE A 131 -13.23 -1.57 -2.61
C ILE A 131 -13.95 -0.66 -3.61
N PHE A 132 -13.95 0.65 -3.33
CA PHE A 132 -14.65 1.65 -4.12
C PHE A 132 -13.67 2.51 -4.91
N ASP A 133 -13.42 2.15 -6.17
CA ASP A 133 -12.63 2.94 -7.14
C ASP A 133 -11.36 3.55 -6.52
N PHE A 134 -10.54 2.68 -5.91
CA PHE A 134 -9.31 3.12 -5.27
C PHE A 134 -8.28 3.54 -6.30
N VAL A 135 -8.04 4.84 -6.38
CA VAL A 135 -7.01 5.48 -7.22
C VAL A 135 -5.86 5.93 -6.35
N ILE A 136 -4.63 5.80 -6.85
CA ILE A 136 -3.46 6.35 -6.14
C ILE A 136 -3.52 7.89 -6.25
N ASN A 137 -3.65 8.55 -5.10
CA ASN A 137 -3.52 10.01 -5.06
C ASN A 137 -2.04 10.40 -5.11
N THR A 138 -1.65 11.10 -6.16
CA THR A 138 -0.27 11.53 -6.40
C THR A 138 0.01 12.98 -6.02
N ASP A 139 -0.99 13.74 -5.52
CA ASP A 139 -0.83 15.16 -5.23
C ASP A 139 0.32 15.47 -4.26
N ASP A 140 0.57 14.57 -3.31
CA ASP A 140 1.62 14.70 -2.31
C ASP A 140 2.89 13.87 -2.63
N LEU A 141 2.95 13.23 -3.81
CA LEU A 141 4.04 12.34 -4.19
C LEU A 141 4.91 12.97 -5.29
N PRO A 142 6.23 12.83 -5.21
CA PRO A 142 7.13 13.34 -6.23
C PRO A 142 7.13 12.44 -7.48
N VAL A 143 6.06 12.48 -8.27
CA VAL A 143 5.93 11.71 -9.52
C VAL A 143 6.69 12.45 -10.62
N ASN A 144 7.87 11.96 -10.97
CA ASN A 144 8.76 12.57 -11.96
C ASN A 144 9.81 11.57 -12.49
N SER A 145 10.64 12.02 -13.43
CA SER A 145 11.66 11.17 -14.06
C SER A 145 12.69 10.56 -13.10
N ALA A 146 13.00 11.21 -11.98
CA ALA A 146 13.97 10.68 -11.01
C ALA A 146 13.40 9.48 -10.23
N ASN A 147 12.07 9.41 -10.13
CA ASN A 147 11.36 8.37 -9.43
C ASN A 147 10.67 7.37 -10.36
N ALA A 148 10.84 7.52 -11.68
CA ALA A 148 10.31 6.58 -12.66
C ALA A 148 10.93 5.20 -12.44
N ALA A 149 10.11 4.24 -12.05
CA ALA A 149 10.46 2.84 -11.79
C ALA A 149 9.21 2.03 -11.43
N ARG A 150 9.39 0.72 -11.34
CA ARG A 150 8.43 -0.17 -10.67
C ARG A 150 8.70 -0.19 -9.17
N TYR A 151 7.63 -0.26 -8.41
CA TYR A 151 7.63 -0.34 -6.96
C TYR A 151 6.73 -1.47 -6.49
N GLN A 152 7.07 -1.96 -5.31
CA GLN A 152 6.31 -2.98 -4.63
C GLN A 152 6.08 -2.54 -3.19
N VAL A 153 4.84 -2.62 -2.73
CA VAL A 153 4.49 -2.41 -1.33
C VAL A 153 4.06 -3.74 -0.74
N ILE A 154 4.78 -4.17 0.29
CA ILE A 154 4.50 -5.38 1.05
C ILE A 154 3.96 -4.95 2.40
N ILE A 155 2.78 -5.41 2.76
CA ILE A 155 2.09 -5.07 4.00
C ILE A 155 1.97 -6.35 4.84
N ASN A 156 2.86 -6.50 5.81
CA ASN A 156 2.88 -7.64 6.71
C ASN A 156 2.03 -7.33 7.95
N PHE A 157 1.16 -8.25 8.30
CA PHE A 157 0.32 -8.17 9.49
C PHE A 157 0.81 -9.18 10.52
N TYR A 158 1.00 -8.70 11.74
CA TYR A 158 1.48 -9.51 12.86
C TYR A 158 0.57 -9.33 14.06
N LYS A 159 0.38 -10.38 14.83
CA LYS A 159 -0.16 -10.25 16.17
C LYS A 159 0.99 -9.90 17.12
N ASN A 160 0.91 -8.74 17.76
CA ASN A 160 1.91 -8.27 18.72
C ASN A 160 1.24 -7.38 19.78
N PRO A 161 1.07 -7.87 21.00
CA PRO A 161 0.34 -7.13 22.04
C PRO A 161 1.06 -5.85 22.52
N ASP A 162 2.38 -5.76 22.35
CA ASP A 162 3.16 -4.68 22.96
C ASP A 162 3.87 -3.75 21.96
N CYS A 163 3.94 -4.11 20.70
CA CYS A 163 4.75 -3.43 19.67
C CYS A 163 6.24 -3.20 20.05
N SER A 164 6.67 -3.76 21.15
CA SER A 164 7.97 -3.45 21.77
C SER A 164 9.05 -4.48 21.48
N SER A 165 8.69 -5.69 21.10
CA SER A 165 9.63 -6.79 20.84
C SER A 165 9.27 -7.54 19.54
N LYS A 166 10.26 -7.69 18.67
CA LYS A 166 10.12 -8.55 17.49
C LYS A 166 10.04 -10.04 17.84
N ASP A 167 10.46 -10.41 19.03
CA ASP A 167 10.51 -11.82 19.46
C ASP A 167 9.13 -12.40 19.78
N ASP A 168 8.14 -11.53 20.06
CA ASP A 168 6.77 -11.91 20.39
C ASP A 168 5.78 -11.76 19.21
N MET A 169 6.31 -11.48 18.01
CA MET A 169 5.49 -11.30 16.80
C MET A 169 5.05 -12.64 16.23
N THR A 170 3.75 -12.80 16.04
CA THR A 170 3.19 -13.92 15.27
C THR A 170 2.70 -13.40 13.92
N PHE A 171 3.28 -13.88 12.83
CA PHE A 171 2.84 -13.54 11.49
C PHE A 171 1.41 -14.03 11.25
N LEU A 172 0.56 -13.15 10.74
CA LEU A 172 -0.82 -13.45 10.38
C LEU A 172 -0.96 -13.63 8.87
N PHE A 173 -0.72 -12.58 8.12
CA PHE A 173 -0.80 -12.59 6.66
C PHE A 173 -0.02 -11.43 6.05
N CYS A 174 0.14 -11.48 4.75
CA CYS A 174 0.79 -10.45 3.96
C CYS A 174 -0.08 -10.09 2.75
N LEU A 175 -0.20 -8.79 2.49
CA LEU A 175 -0.73 -8.25 1.25
C LEU A 175 0.39 -7.62 0.44
N LYS A 176 0.28 -7.69 -0.87
CA LYS A 176 1.22 -7.10 -1.79
C LYS A 176 0.50 -6.25 -2.83
N MET A 177 1.09 -5.13 -3.18
CA MET A 177 0.61 -4.21 -4.19
C MET A 177 1.79 -3.73 -5.03
N ASP A 178 1.66 -3.83 -6.34
CA ASP A 178 2.68 -3.37 -7.28
C ASP A 178 2.18 -2.12 -8.01
N PHE A 179 3.07 -1.14 -8.22
CA PHE A 179 2.77 0.05 -8.99
C PHE A 179 3.98 0.53 -9.79
N ILE A 180 3.71 1.35 -10.80
CA ILE A 180 4.72 1.90 -11.70
C ILE A 180 4.60 3.41 -11.78
N ILE A 181 5.74 4.10 -11.82
CA ILE A 181 5.85 5.51 -12.21
C ILE A 181 6.48 5.56 -13.59
N GLU A 182 5.74 6.07 -14.57
CA GLU A 182 6.14 6.07 -15.97
C GLU A 182 5.73 7.38 -16.68
N PRO A 183 6.37 7.74 -17.81
CA PRO A 183 5.96 8.89 -18.61
C PRO A 183 4.60 8.62 -19.29
N MET A 184 3.78 9.70 -19.36
CA MET A 184 2.55 9.70 -20.15
C MET A 184 2.81 9.86 -21.64
#